data_cd585f486303d6892c0fb78f90bad4d4
#
_entry.id   cd585f486303d6892c0fb78f90bad4d4
#
_cell.length_a   1.000
_cell.length_b   1.000
_cell.length_c   1.000
_cell.angle_alpha   90.00
_cell.angle_beta   90.00
_cell.angle_gamma   90.00
#
_symmetry.space_group_name_H-M   'P 1'
#
loop_
_entity.id
_entity.type
_entity.pdbx_description
1 polymer ?
#
loop_
_entity_poly.entity_id
_entity_poly.type
_entity_poly.pdbx_seq_one_letter_code
_entity_poly.pdbx_strand_id
1 'polypeptide(L)'
;EGKASVKEAVTEGQEIIVQVEKEERGNKGAALTTYISLAGRYLVLMPTNPKAGGVSRRISGDERQDLREQLQNVTTPDNVGIIVRTAGVGREADELQWDLDYLLQLWHAIEKASHEKKAPFLIYQESNLFIRALRDHLRNEIGEILVDDITVFQDARKFIEEVMPHNVRKLKLYEDDVPLFSRYQILASTIVAVVISLSKKIREQ
;
A
#
# COMPACT_ATOMS: atom_id res chain seq x y z
N GLU A 1 -17.03 26.77 12.23
CA GLU A 1 -17.59 26.14 11.02
C GLU A 1 -18.22 24.81 11.42
N GLY A 2 -19.58 24.73 11.34
CA GLY A 2 -20.34 23.54 11.72
C GLY A 2 -20.04 22.38 10.74
N LYS A 3 -19.90 21.18 11.28
CA LYS A 3 -19.82 19.97 10.46
C LYS A 3 -21.16 19.79 9.74
N ALA A 4 -21.15 19.82 8.41
CA ALA A 4 -22.32 19.49 7.60
C ALA A 4 -22.84 18.10 7.98
N SER A 5 -24.13 17.93 8.11
CA SER A 5 -24.72 16.61 8.34
C SER A 5 -24.61 15.78 7.05
N VAL A 6 -24.61 14.45 7.17
CA VAL A 6 -24.58 13.55 6.01
C VAL A 6 -25.73 13.86 5.04
N LYS A 7 -26.91 14.23 5.56
CA LYS A 7 -28.08 14.60 4.76
C LYS A 7 -27.90 15.89 3.93
N GLU A 8 -27.01 16.77 4.37
CA GLU A 8 -26.67 18.02 3.65
C GLU A 8 -25.55 17.81 2.64
N ALA A 9 -24.70 16.83 2.88
CA ALA A 9 -23.52 16.56 2.07
C ALA A 9 -23.78 15.57 0.90
N VAL A 10 -24.79 14.71 1.02
CA VAL A 10 -25.09 13.65 0.07
C VAL A 10 -26.58 13.66 -0.29
N THR A 11 -26.89 13.61 -1.58
CA THR A 11 -28.27 13.53 -2.09
C THR A 11 -28.66 12.10 -2.43
N GLU A 12 -29.95 11.78 -2.33
CA GLU A 12 -30.47 10.47 -2.69
C GLU A 12 -30.23 10.18 -4.19
N GLY A 13 -29.72 8.97 -4.49
CA GLY A 13 -29.36 8.57 -5.85
C GLY A 13 -27.96 9.02 -6.31
N GLN A 14 -27.22 9.79 -5.49
CA GLN A 14 -25.86 10.17 -5.81
C GLN A 14 -24.92 8.97 -5.68
N GLU A 15 -24.10 8.73 -6.70
CA GLU A 15 -23.00 7.76 -6.66
C GLU A 15 -21.74 8.43 -6.11
N ILE A 16 -21.12 7.81 -5.12
CA ILE A 16 -19.89 8.29 -4.47
C ILE A 16 -18.89 7.17 -4.30
N ILE A 17 -17.60 7.50 -4.43
CA ILE A 17 -16.52 6.59 -4.08
C ILE A 17 -16.33 6.61 -2.56
N VAL A 18 -16.34 5.44 -1.94
CA VAL A 18 -16.09 5.28 -0.51
C VAL A 18 -15.00 4.23 -0.28
N GLN A 19 -14.21 4.45 0.76
CA GLN A 19 -13.25 3.48 1.26
C GLN A 19 -13.78 2.83 2.53
N VAL A 20 -13.65 1.51 2.64
CA VAL A 20 -13.91 0.79 3.89
C VAL A 20 -12.76 1.06 4.85
N GLU A 21 -13.02 1.83 5.90
CA GLU A 21 -12.05 2.15 6.95
C GLU A 21 -11.96 1.04 8.00
N LYS A 22 -13.11 0.44 8.30
CA LYS A 22 -13.22 -0.71 9.20
C LYS A 22 -14.26 -1.67 8.66
N GLU A 23 -13.92 -2.95 8.69
CA GLU A 23 -14.85 -4.02 8.35
C GLU A 23 -15.99 -4.11 9.37
N GLU A 24 -17.10 -4.71 8.96
CA GLU A 24 -18.21 -5.03 9.85
C GLU A 24 -17.75 -5.94 11.00
N ARG A 25 -18.26 -5.69 12.20
CA ARG A 25 -17.94 -6.48 13.37
C ARG A 25 -19.16 -6.69 14.24
N GLY A 26 -19.61 -7.95 14.33
CA GLY A 26 -20.83 -8.31 15.04
C GLY A 26 -22.04 -7.57 14.44
N ASN A 27 -22.77 -6.83 15.27
CA ASN A 27 -23.95 -6.06 14.85
C ASN A 27 -23.63 -4.65 14.30
N LYS A 28 -22.33 -4.29 14.21
CA LYS A 28 -21.89 -2.99 13.66
C LYS A 28 -21.53 -3.17 12.19
N GLY A 29 -22.20 -2.41 11.32
CA GLY A 29 -21.84 -2.32 9.90
C GLY A 29 -20.43 -1.74 9.70
N ALA A 30 -19.92 -1.88 8.47
CA ALA A 30 -18.63 -1.33 8.07
C ALA A 30 -18.58 0.21 8.25
N ALA A 31 -17.43 0.72 8.66
CA ALA A 31 -17.18 2.17 8.67
C ALA A 31 -16.65 2.59 7.30
N LEU A 32 -17.32 3.55 6.69
CA LEU A 32 -16.98 4.07 5.36
C LEU A 32 -16.51 5.52 5.48
N THR A 33 -15.61 5.92 4.59
CA THR A 33 -15.16 7.30 4.44
C THR A 33 -15.06 7.71 2.98
N THR A 34 -15.30 8.97 2.68
CA THR A 34 -15.05 9.59 1.38
C THR A 34 -13.63 10.16 1.27
N TYR A 35 -12.90 10.21 2.37
CA TYR A 35 -11.48 10.59 2.39
C TYR A 35 -10.63 9.37 2.00
N ILE A 36 -10.47 9.19 0.71
CA ILE A 36 -9.68 8.08 0.17
C ILE A 36 -8.21 8.25 0.56
N SER A 37 -7.59 7.17 0.99
CA SER A 37 -6.16 7.11 1.32
C SER A 37 -5.51 5.89 0.67
N LEU A 38 -4.49 6.11 -0.15
CA LEU A 38 -3.73 5.08 -0.83
C LEU A 38 -2.32 5.02 -0.25
N ALA A 39 -1.97 3.88 0.32
CA ALA A 39 -0.67 3.70 0.97
C ALA A 39 0.36 3.17 -0.04
N GLY A 40 1.38 3.97 -0.32
CA GLY A 40 2.61 3.58 -0.99
C GLY A 40 3.64 3.02 0.00
N ARG A 41 4.87 2.92 -0.48
CA ARG A 41 6.00 2.50 0.34
C ARG A 41 6.40 3.58 1.34
N TYR A 42 6.60 4.80 0.87
CA TYR A 42 7.10 5.93 1.63
C TYR A 42 6.04 6.98 1.91
N LEU A 43 5.01 7.04 1.08
CA LEU A 43 3.96 8.03 1.11
C LEU A 43 2.58 7.42 1.34
N VAL A 44 1.66 8.25 1.78
CA VAL A 44 0.21 8.01 1.68
C VAL A 44 -0.35 9.14 0.84
N LEU A 45 -1.01 8.80 -0.26
CA LEU A 45 -1.73 9.74 -1.12
C LEU A 45 -3.17 9.88 -0.61
N MET A 46 -3.63 11.11 -0.49
CA MET A 46 -5.01 11.45 -0.14
C MET A 46 -5.64 12.28 -1.27
N PRO A 47 -6.12 11.62 -2.32
CA PRO A 47 -6.57 12.30 -3.55
C PRO A 47 -7.84 13.13 -3.37
N THR A 48 -8.64 12.83 -2.34
CA THR A 48 -9.87 13.56 -2.01
C THR A 48 -9.72 14.52 -0.85
N ASN A 49 -8.51 14.73 -0.35
CA ASN A 49 -8.24 15.63 0.77
C ASN A 49 -6.94 16.43 0.57
N PRO A 50 -6.95 17.50 -0.24
CA PRO A 50 -5.75 18.31 -0.52
C PRO A 50 -5.22 19.08 0.69
N LYS A 51 -6.03 19.23 1.75
CA LYS A 51 -5.61 19.87 3.01
C LYS A 51 -4.80 18.91 3.90
N ALA A 52 -4.86 17.60 3.63
CA ALA A 52 -4.02 16.66 4.35
C ALA A 52 -2.60 16.72 3.81
N GLY A 53 -1.62 16.75 4.69
CA GLY A 53 -0.23 16.77 4.24
C GLY A 53 0.77 16.80 5.37
N GLY A 54 2.01 16.53 5.01
CA GLY A 54 3.16 16.66 5.89
C GLY A 54 3.90 15.37 6.16
N VAL A 55 4.51 15.30 7.32
CA VAL A 55 5.36 14.18 7.76
C VAL A 55 4.69 13.48 8.94
N SER A 56 4.75 12.14 8.98
CA SER A 56 4.20 11.33 10.06
C SER A 56 4.57 11.89 11.45
N ARG A 57 3.61 11.88 12.36
CA ARG A 57 3.82 12.37 13.75
C ARG A 57 4.86 11.54 14.54
N ARG A 58 5.17 10.34 14.06
CA ARG A 58 6.19 9.45 14.66
C ARG A 58 7.62 9.86 14.33
N ILE A 59 7.80 10.73 13.34
CA ILE A 59 9.10 11.26 12.93
C ILE A 59 9.30 12.60 13.62
N SER A 60 10.45 12.79 14.26
CA SER A 60 10.79 13.99 15.03
C SER A 60 12.19 14.49 14.74
N GLY A 61 12.54 15.65 15.27
CA GLY A 61 13.90 16.20 15.18
C GLY A 61 14.35 16.48 13.74
N ASP A 62 15.64 16.27 13.51
CA ASP A 62 16.33 16.56 12.25
C ASP A 62 15.78 15.75 11.08
N GLU A 63 15.44 14.49 11.32
CA GLU A 63 14.82 13.62 10.30
C GLU A 63 13.52 14.22 9.72
N ARG A 64 12.74 14.89 10.58
CA ARG A 64 11.51 15.56 10.16
C ARG A 64 11.79 16.79 9.31
N GLN A 65 12.83 17.52 9.64
CA GLN A 65 13.28 18.70 8.90
C GLN A 65 13.78 18.28 7.51
N ASP A 66 14.70 17.30 7.48
CA ASP A 66 15.26 16.76 6.25
C ASP A 66 14.15 16.28 5.28
N LEU A 67 13.19 15.49 5.78
CA LEU A 67 12.07 15.04 4.96
C LEU A 67 11.19 16.19 4.42
N ARG A 68 11.05 17.28 5.15
CA ARG A 68 10.33 18.45 4.65
C ARG A 68 11.09 19.12 3.50
N GLU A 69 12.41 19.15 3.58
CA GLU A 69 13.28 19.68 2.51
C GLU A 69 13.20 18.78 1.28
N GLN A 70 13.28 17.46 1.46
CA GLN A 70 13.08 16.52 0.35
C GLN A 70 11.72 16.67 -0.31
N LEU A 71 10.64 16.86 0.47
CA LEU A 71 9.29 17.06 -0.07
C LEU A 71 9.14 18.33 -0.92
N GLN A 72 9.94 19.37 -0.69
CA GLN A 72 9.91 20.57 -1.53
C GLN A 72 10.39 20.31 -2.97
N ASN A 73 11.20 19.26 -3.14
CA ASN A 73 11.70 18.84 -4.45
C ASN A 73 10.79 17.81 -5.13
N VAL A 74 9.72 17.35 -4.45
CA VAL A 74 8.72 16.42 -5.01
C VAL A 74 7.62 17.21 -5.70
N THR A 75 7.38 16.91 -6.98
CA THR A 75 6.31 17.54 -7.76
C THR A 75 4.96 16.92 -7.37
N THR A 76 4.17 17.65 -6.59
CA THR A 76 2.87 17.21 -6.11
C THR A 76 1.75 18.02 -6.78
N PRO A 77 0.70 17.39 -7.33
CA PRO A 77 -0.48 18.10 -7.82
C PRO A 77 -1.20 18.87 -6.70
N ASP A 78 -1.74 20.05 -7.01
CA ASP A 78 -2.38 20.94 -6.03
C ASP A 78 -3.65 20.38 -5.40
N ASN A 79 -4.29 19.42 -6.07
CA ASN A 79 -5.58 18.84 -5.66
C ASN A 79 -5.46 17.59 -4.78
N VAL A 80 -4.26 17.20 -4.37
CA VAL A 80 -4.05 16.00 -3.54
C VAL A 80 -3.26 16.33 -2.27
N GLY A 81 -3.50 15.56 -1.22
CA GLY A 81 -2.67 15.58 -0.02
C GLY A 81 -1.70 14.41 0.01
N ILE A 82 -0.52 14.63 0.57
CA ILE A 82 0.49 13.57 0.77
C ILE A 82 1.02 13.60 2.21
N ILE A 83 1.20 12.40 2.78
CA ILE A 83 1.80 12.24 4.11
C ILE A 83 2.99 11.31 3.99
N VAL A 84 4.18 11.75 4.43
CA VAL A 84 5.37 10.88 4.48
C VAL A 84 5.26 9.91 5.65
N ARG A 85 5.42 8.62 5.35
CA ARG A 85 5.45 7.52 6.32
C ARG A 85 6.82 7.45 7.00
N THR A 86 6.91 6.73 8.13
CA THR A 86 8.19 6.46 8.82
C THR A 86 9.22 5.76 7.93
N ALA A 87 8.78 4.94 6.97
CA ALA A 87 9.65 4.30 5.98
C ALA A 87 10.34 5.28 5.01
N GLY A 88 9.85 6.53 4.94
CA GLY A 88 10.44 7.59 4.10
C GLY A 88 11.66 8.26 4.74
N VAL A 89 11.99 7.98 6.00
CA VAL A 89 13.19 8.54 6.65
C VAL A 89 14.44 8.13 5.89
N GLY A 90 15.29 9.11 5.57
CA GLY A 90 16.53 8.90 4.81
C GLY A 90 16.30 8.57 3.33
N ARG A 91 15.13 8.88 2.76
CA ARG A 91 14.86 8.73 1.33
C ARG A 91 15.04 10.06 0.62
N GLU A 92 15.62 9.98 -0.57
CA GLU A 92 15.81 11.13 -1.44
C GLU A 92 14.50 11.50 -2.18
N ALA A 93 14.44 12.74 -2.69
CA ALA A 93 13.27 13.24 -3.39
C ALA A 93 12.84 12.36 -4.57
N ASP A 94 13.78 11.79 -5.32
CA ASP A 94 13.50 10.92 -6.47
C ASP A 94 12.79 9.62 -6.04
N GLU A 95 13.17 9.04 -4.91
CA GLU A 95 12.51 7.85 -4.37
C GLU A 95 11.07 8.16 -3.91
N LEU A 96 10.87 9.34 -3.31
CA LEU A 96 9.56 9.82 -2.90
C LEU A 96 8.68 10.16 -4.11
N GLN A 97 9.26 10.79 -5.15
CA GLN A 97 8.56 11.10 -6.40
C GLN A 97 8.05 9.82 -7.07
N TRP A 98 8.87 8.80 -7.11
CA TRP A 98 8.52 7.53 -7.72
C TRP A 98 7.33 6.84 -7.03
N ASP A 99 7.33 6.84 -5.70
CA ASP A 99 6.22 6.31 -4.90
C ASP A 99 4.94 7.15 -5.12
N LEU A 100 5.07 8.48 -5.25
CA LEU A 100 3.96 9.37 -5.56
C LEU A 100 3.39 9.12 -6.96
N ASP A 101 4.24 8.99 -7.97
CA ASP A 101 3.82 8.75 -9.35
C ASP A 101 3.04 7.43 -9.49
N TYR A 102 3.51 6.38 -8.81
CA TYR A 102 2.77 5.12 -8.72
C TYR A 102 1.38 5.31 -8.08
N LEU A 103 1.30 6.03 -6.96
CA LEU A 103 0.03 6.26 -6.26
C LEU A 103 -0.94 7.11 -7.10
N LEU A 104 -0.43 8.07 -7.85
CA LEU A 104 -1.23 8.87 -8.79
C LEU A 104 -1.76 8.01 -9.94
N GLN A 105 -0.95 7.12 -10.50
CA GLN A 105 -1.40 6.17 -11.54
C GLN A 105 -2.49 5.24 -10.99
N LEU A 106 -2.30 4.72 -9.77
CA LEU A 106 -3.30 3.88 -9.11
C LEU A 106 -4.61 4.65 -8.89
N TRP A 107 -4.53 5.91 -8.43
CA TRP A 107 -5.72 6.75 -8.25
C TRP A 107 -6.46 6.97 -9.57
N HIS A 108 -5.76 7.33 -10.64
CA HIS A 108 -6.37 7.50 -11.96
C HIS A 108 -7.05 6.22 -12.47
N ALA A 109 -6.45 5.06 -12.22
CA ALA A 109 -7.06 3.77 -12.55
C ALA A 109 -8.35 3.53 -11.75
N ILE A 110 -8.38 3.86 -10.46
CA ILE A 110 -9.56 3.77 -9.59
C ILE A 110 -10.66 4.73 -10.07
N GLU A 111 -10.32 5.98 -10.35
CA GLU A 111 -11.28 6.96 -10.90
C GLU A 111 -11.89 6.48 -12.21
N LYS A 112 -11.08 6.03 -13.15
CA LYS A 112 -11.54 5.50 -14.42
C LYS A 112 -12.48 4.31 -14.20
N ALA A 113 -12.09 3.34 -13.39
CA ALA A 113 -12.89 2.16 -13.10
C ALA A 113 -14.21 2.49 -12.40
N SER A 114 -14.29 3.58 -11.63
CA SER A 114 -15.52 3.99 -10.95
C SER A 114 -16.65 4.37 -11.91
N HIS A 115 -16.32 4.75 -13.15
CA HIS A 115 -17.28 5.11 -14.19
C HIS A 115 -17.64 3.96 -15.13
N GLU A 116 -17.03 2.78 -14.97
CA GLU A 116 -17.27 1.65 -15.90
C GLU A 116 -18.57 0.89 -15.63
N LYS A 117 -19.07 0.95 -14.39
CA LYS A 117 -20.25 0.20 -13.95
C LYS A 117 -21.13 1.05 -13.07
N LYS A 118 -22.41 0.70 -13.03
CA LYS A 118 -23.37 1.32 -12.10
C LYS A 118 -23.12 0.83 -10.67
N ALA A 119 -23.14 1.74 -9.71
CA ALA A 119 -23.00 1.41 -8.28
C ALA A 119 -24.16 0.52 -7.79
N PRO A 120 -23.95 -0.32 -6.74
CA PRO A 120 -22.70 -0.50 -6.01
C PRO A 120 -21.82 -1.62 -6.58
N PHE A 121 -20.50 -1.43 -6.65
CA PHE A 121 -19.56 -2.49 -7.00
C PHE A 121 -18.17 -2.22 -6.38
N LEU A 122 -17.36 -3.28 -6.23
CA LEU A 122 -15.99 -3.17 -5.77
C LEU A 122 -15.11 -2.63 -6.89
N ILE A 123 -14.53 -1.43 -6.70
CA ILE A 123 -13.65 -0.78 -7.68
C ILE A 123 -12.23 -1.30 -7.53
N TYR A 124 -11.72 -1.27 -6.30
CA TYR A 124 -10.35 -1.63 -5.96
C TYR A 124 -10.30 -2.26 -4.57
N GLN A 125 -9.50 -3.27 -4.42
CA GLN A 125 -9.16 -3.85 -3.13
C GLN A 125 -7.64 -3.90 -3.00
N GLU A 126 -7.12 -3.35 -1.90
CA GLU A 126 -5.69 -3.45 -1.64
C GLU A 126 -5.29 -4.92 -1.62
N SER A 127 -4.25 -5.22 -2.39
CA SER A 127 -3.82 -6.58 -2.67
C SER A 127 -3.44 -7.36 -1.40
N ASN A 128 -3.28 -8.65 -1.57
CA ASN A 128 -3.04 -9.63 -0.52
C ASN A 128 -1.89 -9.24 0.43
N LEU A 129 -1.84 -9.90 1.57
CA LEU A 129 -0.84 -9.70 2.63
C LEU A 129 0.60 -9.74 2.11
N PHE A 130 0.86 -10.55 1.09
CA PHE A 130 2.18 -10.71 0.50
C PHE A 130 2.67 -9.42 -0.20
N ILE A 131 1.82 -8.79 -1.02
CA ILE A 131 2.14 -7.52 -1.70
C ILE A 131 2.36 -6.41 -0.67
N ARG A 132 1.55 -6.37 0.39
CA ARG A 132 1.74 -5.42 1.49
C ARG A 132 3.08 -5.63 2.19
N ALA A 133 3.47 -6.88 2.43
CA ALA A 133 4.75 -7.20 3.04
C ALA A 133 5.92 -6.80 2.14
N LEU A 134 5.86 -7.05 0.84
CA LEU A 134 6.87 -6.59 -0.12
C LEU A 134 6.98 -5.06 -0.09
N ARG A 135 5.86 -4.35 -0.20
CA ARG A 135 5.84 -2.89 -0.16
C ARG A 135 6.51 -2.35 1.11
N ASP A 136 6.18 -2.91 2.26
CA ASP A 136 6.62 -2.36 3.54
C ASP A 136 8.03 -2.83 3.97
N HIS A 137 8.48 -4.00 3.51
CA HIS A 137 9.70 -4.63 4.01
C HIS A 137 10.80 -4.87 2.98
N LEU A 138 10.51 -4.83 1.67
CA LEU A 138 11.56 -5.01 0.67
C LEU A 138 12.54 -3.84 0.66
N ARG A 139 13.75 -4.08 1.16
CA ARG A 139 14.84 -3.11 1.27
C ARG A 139 16.04 -3.55 0.43
N ASN A 140 17.00 -2.64 0.26
CA ASN A 140 18.21 -2.93 -0.52
C ASN A 140 19.06 -4.06 0.10
N GLU A 141 19.05 -4.19 1.43
CA GLU A 141 19.79 -5.20 2.19
C GLU A 141 19.22 -6.61 1.97
N ILE A 142 17.98 -6.74 1.50
CA ILE A 142 17.39 -8.05 1.17
C ILE A 142 18.02 -8.53 -0.13
N GLY A 143 18.76 -9.63 -0.04
CA GLY A 143 19.44 -10.25 -1.18
C GLY A 143 18.50 -11.09 -2.06
N GLU A 144 17.53 -11.77 -1.44
CA GLU A 144 16.69 -12.75 -2.12
C GLU A 144 15.29 -12.82 -1.51
N ILE A 145 14.29 -13.06 -2.37
CA ILE A 145 12.88 -13.30 -2.01
C ILE A 145 12.49 -14.63 -2.63
N LEU A 146 12.19 -15.61 -1.80
CA LEU A 146 11.78 -16.94 -2.24
C LEU A 146 10.28 -17.11 -2.05
N VAL A 147 9.60 -17.59 -3.09
CA VAL A 147 8.14 -17.83 -3.10
C VAL A 147 7.90 -19.24 -3.62
N ASP A 148 7.16 -20.04 -2.86
CA ASP A 148 6.87 -21.45 -3.13
C ASP A 148 5.50 -21.69 -3.79
N ASP A 149 4.74 -20.62 -4.10
CA ASP A 149 3.48 -20.68 -4.85
C ASP A 149 3.60 -19.88 -6.14
N ILE A 150 3.30 -20.51 -7.27
CA ILE A 150 3.45 -19.91 -8.60
C ILE A 150 2.53 -18.68 -8.79
N THR A 151 1.33 -18.72 -8.24
CA THR A 151 0.37 -17.61 -8.38
C THR A 151 0.84 -16.40 -7.60
N VAL A 152 1.29 -16.62 -6.36
CA VAL A 152 1.85 -15.56 -5.50
C VAL A 152 3.15 -15.00 -6.10
N PHE A 153 3.98 -15.87 -6.71
CA PHE A 153 5.19 -15.44 -7.41
C PHE A 153 4.87 -14.53 -8.61
N GLN A 154 3.85 -14.87 -9.42
CA GLN A 154 3.45 -14.06 -10.57
C GLN A 154 2.90 -12.70 -10.13
N ASP A 155 2.06 -12.67 -9.09
CA ASP A 155 1.52 -11.43 -8.52
C ASP A 155 2.64 -10.55 -7.94
N ALA A 156 3.58 -11.17 -7.21
CA ALA A 156 4.75 -10.49 -6.68
C ALA A 156 5.63 -9.90 -7.77
N ARG A 157 5.88 -10.68 -8.83
CA ARG A 157 6.69 -10.26 -9.95
C ARG A 157 6.09 -9.05 -10.65
N LYS A 158 4.80 -9.11 -10.96
CA LYS A 158 4.08 -7.99 -11.57
C LYS A 158 4.18 -6.73 -10.71
N PHE A 159 3.93 -6.85 -9.40
CA PHE A 159 4.04 -5.73 -8.47
C PHE A 159 5.46 -5.13 -8.42
N ILE A 160 6.48 -5.99 -8.31
CA ILE A 160 7.87 -5.54 -8.23
C ILE A 160 8.31 -4.88 -9.56
N GLU A 161 7.89 -5.43 -10.71
CA GLU A 161 8.17 -4.85 -12.04
C GLU A 161 7.57 -3.45 -12.18
N GLU A 162 6.37 -3.22 -11.64
CA GLU A 162 5.67 -1.94 -11.71
C GLU A 162 6.21 -0.92 -10.70
N VAL A 163 6.53 -1.35 -9.47
CA VAL A 163 6.80 -0.46 -8.34
C VAL A 163 8.30 -0.36 -8.00
N MET A 164 9.05 -1.44 -8.20
CA MET A 164 10.47 -1.56 -7.76
C MET A 164 11.30 -2.39 -8.76
N PRO A 165 11.38 -2.01 -10.05
CA PRO A 165 11.94 -2.87 -11.12
C PRO A 165 13.36 -3.37 -10.86
N HIS A 166 14.21 -2.61 -10.15
CA HIS A 166 15.57 -3.08 -9.82
C HIS A 166 15.60 -4.26 -8.83
N ASN A 167 14.50 -4.54 -8.17
CA ASN A 167 14.40 -5.66 -7.22
C ASN A 167 13.85 -6.94 -7.87
N VAL A 168 13.42 -6.93 -9.13
CA VAL A 168 12.88 -8.11 -9.83
C VAL A 168 13.85 -9.29 -9.77
N ARG A 169 15.13 -9.05 -9.94
CA ARG A 169 16.18 -10.09 -9.90
C ARG A 169 16.32 -10.79 -8.54
N LYS A 170 15.79 -10.20 -7.48
CA LYS A 170 15.80 -10.80 -6.13
C LYS A 170 14.68 -11.80 -5.93
N LEU A 171 13.61 -11.71 -6.73
CA LEU A 171 12.45 -12.59 -6.64
C LEU A 171 12.74 -13.90 -7.38
N LYS A 172 12.57 -15.02 -6.69
CA LYS A 172 12.78 -16.37 -7.24
C LYS A 172 11.61 -17.28 -6.84
N LEU A 173 11.19 -18.11 -7.79
CA LEU A 173 10.30 -19.21 -7.51
C LEU A 173 11.10 -20.33 -6.84
N TYR A 174 10.57 -20.84 -5.72
CA TYR A 174 11.16 -21.97 -5.02
C TYR A 174 10.46 -23.26 -5.44
N GLU A 175 11.22 -24.17 -6.05
CA GLU A 175 10.71 -25.41 -6.66
C GLU A 175 11.38 -26.68 -6.09
N ASP A 176 12.03 -26.58 -4.92
CA ASP A 176 12.70 -27.70 -4.26
C ASP A 176 11.68 -28.61 -3.56
N ASP A 177 11.96 -29.91 -3.50
CA ASP A 177 11.13 -30.92 -2.81
C ASP A 177 11.12 -30.73 -1.28
N VAL A 178 12.15 -30.11 -0.72
CA VAL A 178 12.22 -29.79 0.71
C VAL A 178 11.41 -28.52 0.99
N PRO A 179 10.42 -28.55 1.88
CA PRO A 179 9.64 -27.36 2.22
C PRO A 179 10.53 -26.18 2.62
N LEU A 180 10.21 -24.98 2.14
CA LEU A 180 11.02 -23.77 2.30
C LEU A 180 11.46 -23.51 3.76
N PHE A 181 10.53 -23.60 4.71
CA PHE A 181 10.84 -23.43 6.14
C PHE A 181 11.79 -24.49 6.68
N SER A 182 11.64 -25.73 6.23
CA SER A 182 12.52 -26.82 6.66
C SER A 182 13.94 -26.65 6.10
N ARG A 183 14.06 -26.21 4.84
CA ARG A 183 15.36 -25.99 4.20
C ARG A 183 16.19 -24.93 4.94
N TYR A 184 15.57 -23.85 5.35
CA TYR A 184 16.24 -22.75 6.02
C TYR A 184 16.18 -22.83 7.55
N GLN A 185 15.69 -23.96 8.12
CA GLN A 185 15.57 -24.19 9.55
C GLN A 185 14.91 -23.03 10.30
N ILE A 186 13.89 -22.42 9.68
CA ILE A 186 13.20 -21.28 10.24
C ILE A 186 12.30 -21.75 11.37
N LEU A 187 12.68 -21.45 12.59
CA LEU A 187 11.87 -21.66 13.77
C LEU A 187 10.91 -20.47 13.94
N ALA A 188 9.70 -20.73 14.42
CA ALA A 188 8.66 -19.72 14.64
C ALA A 188 9.09 -18.54 15.55
N SER A 189 10.19 -18.69 16.29
CA SER A 189 10.78 -17.68 17.17
C SER A 189 11.83 -16.77 16.49
N THR A 190 12.26 -17.08 15.26
CA THR A 190 13.34 -16.32 14.58
C THR A 190 12.72 -15.43 13.47
N ILE A 191 12.08 -14.35 13.87
CA ILE A 191 11.54 -13.38 12.94
C ILE A 191 12.61 -12.34 12.60
N VAL A 192 13.52 -12.64 11.68
CA VAL A 192 14.40 -11.63 11.05
C VAL A 192 14.45 -11.80 9.52
N ALA A 193 13.92 -12.88 8.98
CA ALA A 193 13.71 -13.01 7.55
C ALA A 193 12.20 -13.04 7.28
N VAL A 194 11.69 -12.11 6.50
CA VAL A 194 10.31 -12.20 5.99
C VAL A 194 10.32 -13.28 4.91
N VAL A 195 10.27 -14.53 5.35
CA VAL A 195 9.96 -15.65 4.48
C VAL A 195 8.46 -15.81 4.53
N ILE A 196 7.78 -15.34 3.52
CA ILE A 196 6.34 -15.54 3.38
C ILE A 196 6.18 -16.82 2.57
N SER A 197 6.13 -17.95 3.26
CA SER A 197 5.61 -19.19 2.71
C SER A 197 4.09 -19.19 2.91
N LEU A 198 3.35 -19.00 1.84
CA LEU A 198 1.91 -19.27 1.79
C LEU A 198 1.72 -20.67 1.21
N SER A 199 2.12 -21.68 1.96
CA SER A 199 1.86 -23.05 1.58
C SER A 199 0.35 -23.30 1.52
N LYS A 200 -0.12 -23.92 0.44
CA LYS A 200 -1.52 -24.35 0.23
C LYS A 200 -2.08 -25.20 1.39
N LYS A 201 -1.23 -25.81 2.20
CA LYS A 201 -1.59 -26.67 3.33
C LYS A 201 -2.23 -25.94 4.53
N ILE A 202 -2.16 -24.62 4.61
CA ILE A 202 -2.79 -23.86 5.73
C ILE A 202 -4.28 -23.59 5.44
N ARG A 203 -4.77 -23.87 4.23
CA ARG A 203 -6.19 -23.66 3.87
C ARG A 203 -7.10 -24.87 4.12
N GLU A 204 -6.59 -25.99 4.61
CA GLU A 204 -7.35 -27.23 4.81
C GLU A 204 -7.45 -27.64 6.29
N GLN A 205 -7.25 -26.73 7.24
CA GLN A 205 -7.56 -26.96 8.66
C GLN A 205 -8.58 -25.97 9.19
#